data_ba3b6ae80d7914104006d459fbe24ff2
#
_entry.id   ba3b6ae80d7914104006d459fbe24ff2
#
_cell.length_a   1.000
_cell.length_b   1.000
_cell.length_c   1.000
_cell.angle_alpha   90.00
_cell.angle_beta   90.00
_cell.angle_gamma   90.00
#
_symmetry.space_group_name_H-M   'P 1'
#
loop_
_entity.id
_entity.type
_entity.pdbx_description
1 polymer ?
#
loop_
_entity_poly.entity_id
_entity_poly.type
_entity_poly.pdbx_seq_one_letter_code
_entity_poly.pdbx_strand_id
1 'polypeptide(L)'
;LQAWCKHRLAVRHEQEVVRHRASQGVSPAPRALVSEVLALSGVGLKGLRHRLGAERGGVSDEALAYFSGVLQQRTLPMAQVQRLLSRYLGVSVRIEPHVGRWYPVPEAGRTVLGSVSGGGGVLGRSALLGDRIWQRNLCVRLWLGPLDHTLFLRFLPGGVGAQALQQWLGLLLGPSLEVEVQLQLRRDAVRGCALREDRSPLAGRLGWDTFLLTEPAQDDRRDVRYDLRPGEPAVVAGAHAAP
;
A
#
# COMPACT_ATOMS: atom_id res chain seq x y z
N LEU A 1 -32.40 1.96 -10.74
CA LEU A 1 -32.98 1.35 -11.95
C LEU A 1 -32.33 1.88 -13.23
N GLN A 2 -32.23 3.20 -13.44
CA GLN A 2 -31.63 3.79 -14.64
C GLN A 2 -30.15 3.41 -14.86
N ALA A 3 -29.35 3.41 -13.79
CA ALA A 3 -27.93 3.02 -13.87
C ALA A 3 -27.75 1.54 -14.25
N TRP A 4 -28.62 0.68 -13.74
CA TRP A 4 -28.62 -0.75 -14.06
C TRP A 4 -29.06 -1.03 -15.51
N CYS A 5 -30.05 -0.30 -16.01
CA CYS A 5 -30.46 -0.39 -17.42
C CYS A 5 -29.39 0.08 -18.38
N LYS A 6 -28.67 1.17 -18.06
CA LYS A 6 -27.55 1.67 -18.84
C LYS A 6 -26.38 0.68 -18.86
N HIS A 7 -26.09 0.06 -17.73
CA HIS A 7 -25.05 -0.98 -17.64
C HIS A 7 -25.41 -2.21 -18.50
N ARG A 8 -26.65 -2.67 -18.43
CA ARG A 8 -27.12 -3.81 -19.25
C ARG A 8 -27.11 -3.52 -20.75
N LEU A 9 -27.43 -2.30 -21.14
CA LEU A 9 -27.35 -1.85 -22.53
C LEU A 9 -25.90 -1.77 -23.03
N ALA A 10 -24.99 -1.26 -22.22
CA ALA A 10 -23.56 -1.21 -22.54
C ALA A 10 -22.98 -2.63 -22.73
N VAL A 11 -23.27 -3.55 -21.82
CA VAL A 11 -22.83 -4.95 -21.91
C VAL A 11 -23.41 -5.65 -23.15
N ARG A 12 -24.67 -5.42 -23.51
CA ARG A 12 -25.26 -5.97 -24.74
C ARG A 12 -24.61 -5.40 -26.00
N HIS A 13 -24.40 -4.09 -26.03
CA HIS A 13 -23.75 -3.44 -27.16
C HIS A 13 -22.33 -3.97 -27.38
N GLU A 14 -21.57 -4.18 -26.33
CA GLU A 14 -20.25 -4.79 -26.42
C GLU A 14 -20.28 -6.25 -26.88
N GLN A 15 -21.24 -7.04 -26.40
CA GLN A 15 -21.41 -8.41 -26.87
C GLN A 15 -21.73 -8.45 -28.35
N GLU A 16 -22.53 -7.50 -28.87
CA GLU A 16 -22.81 -7.36 -30.28
C GLU A 16 -21.60 -6.91 -31.09
N VAL A 17 -20.84 -5.93 -30.59
CA VAL A 17 -19.58 -5.47 -31.20
C VAL A 17 -18.54 -6.60 -31.25
N VAL A 18 -18.40 -7.36 -30.19
CA VAL A 18 -17.51 -8.54 -30.15
C VAL A 18 -17.95 -9.61 -31.14
N ARG A 19 -19.27 -9.92 -31.23
CA ARG A 19 -19.81 -10.87 -32.20
C ARG A 19 -19.61 -10.39 -33.63
N HIS A 20 -19.84 -9.10 -33.91
CA HIS A 20 -19.66 -8.54 -35.24
C HIS A 20 -18.20 -8.53 -35.69
N ARG A 21 -17.26 -8.23 -34.77
CA ARG A 21 -15.82 -8.31 -35.03
C ARG A 21 -15.33 -9.75 -35.20
N ALA A 22 -15.85 -10.68 -34.43
CA ALA A 22 -15.55 -12.10 -34.57
C ALA A 22 -16.02 -12.65 -35.93
N SER A 23 -17.19 -12.19 -36.44
CA SER A 23 -17.69 -12.55 -37.77
C SER A 23 -16.84 -11.98 -38.90
N GLN A 24 -16.06 -10.92 -38.64
CA GLN A 24 -15.14 -10.31 -39.64
C GLN A 24 -13.70 -10.85 -39.51
N GLY A 25 -13.45 -11.87 -38.70
CA GLY A 25 -12.10 -12.45 -38.50
C GLY A 25 -11.11 -11.53 -37.75
N VAL A 26 -11.58 -10.41 -37.23
CA VAL A 26 -10.77 -9.49 -36.41
C VAL A 26 -10.86 -9.95 -35.00
N SER A 27 -9.73 -10.40 -34.42
CA SER A 27 -9.65 -10.73 -33.01
C SER A 27 -10.05 -9.51 -32.15
N PRO A 28 -11.04 -9.61 -31.24
CA PRO A 28 -11.44 -8.49 -30.42
C PRO A 28 -10.25 -8.09 -29.56
N ALA A 29 -9.77 -6.86 -29.75
CA ALA A 29 -8.71 -6.34 -28.90
C ALA A 29 -9.26 -6.21 -27.48
N PRO A 30 -8.76 -6.95 -26.50
CA PRO A 30 -9.22 -6.89 -25.09
C PRO A 30 -9.07 -5.49 -24.47
N ARG A 31 -8.31 -4.63 -25.14
CA ARG A 31 -8.04 -3.25 -24.73
C ARG A 31 -9.23 -2.30 -24.77
N ALA A 32 -10.25 -2.55 -25.61
CA ALA A 32 -11.42 -1.66 -25.70
C ALA A 32 -12.28 -1.79 -24.43
N LEU A 33 -12.59 -3.02 -24.02
CA LEU A 33 -13.38 -3.30 -22.81
C LEU A 33 -12.69 -2.77 -21.55
N VAL A 34 -11.39 -3.01 -21.38
CA VAL A 34 -10.60 -2.49 -20.27
C VAL A 34 -10.70 -0.97 -20.19
N SER A 35 -10.66 -0.29 -21.37
CA SER A 35 -10.72 1.17 -21.40
C SER A 35 -12.08 1.73 -20.97
N GLU A 36 -13.16 1.05 -21.30
CA GLU A 36 -14.51 1.46 -20.92
C GLU A 36 -14.77 1.21 -19.42
N VAL A 37 -14.34 0.07 -18.91
CA VAL A 37 -14.42 -0.25 -17.48
C VAL A 37 -13.60 0.72 -16.65
N LEU A 38 -12.39 1.09 -17.10
CA LEU A 38 -11.56 2.10 -16.46
C LEU A 38 -12.20 3.49 -16.50
N ALA A 39 -12.90 3.84 -17.58
CA ALA A 39 -13.63 5.09 -17.67
C ALA A 39 -14.77 5.16 -16.64
N LEU A 40 -15.46 4.05 -16.40
CA LEU A 40 -16.51 3.94 -15.37
C LEU A 40 -15.96 4.09 -13.94
N SER A 41 -14.73 3.64 -13.68
CA SER A 41 -14.09 3.77 -12.37
C SER A 41 -13.43 5.13 -12.13
N GLY A 42 -13.48 6.05 -13.11
CA GLY A 42 -12.84 7.37 -13.01
C GLY A 42 -11.32 7.36 -13.32
N VAL A 43 -10.72 6.19 -13.56
CA VAL A 43 -9.28 6.04 -13.87
C VAL A 43 -9.04 5.98 -15.39
N GLY A 44 -10.09 6.12 -16.20
CA GLY A 44 -10.05 5.95 -17.66
C GLY A 44 -9.44 7.09 -18.47
N LEU A 45 -8.95 8.15 -17.84
CA LEU A 45 -8.31 9.27 -18.52
C LEU A 45 -7.05 8.79 -19.26
N LYS A 46 -6.93 9.16 -20.55
CA LYS A 46 -5.78 8.78 -21.40
C LYS A 46 -4.42 9.12 -20.77
N GLY A 47 -4.34 10.22 -20.00
CA GLY A 47 -3.12 10.63 -19.30
C GLY A 47 -2.78 9.81 -18.04
N LEU A 48 -3.70 8.98 -17.53
CA LEU A 48 -3.48 8.10 -16.37
C LEU A 48 -3.14 6.67 -16.78
N ARG A 49 -3.49 6.28 -18.03
CA ARG A 49 -3.21 4.94 -18.55
C ARG A 49 -1.72 4.69 -18.64
N HIS A 50 -1.31 3.48 -18.30
CA HIS A 50 0.09 3.03 -18.28
C HIS A 50 1.02 3.80 -17.34
N ARG A 51 0.53 4.84 -16.63
CA ARG A 51 1.37 5.56 -15.65
C ARG A 51 1.71 4.72 -14.43
N LEU A 52 0.84 3.82 -14.06
CA LEU A 52 1.03 2.87 -12.97
C LEU A 52 1.63 1.55 -13.46
N GLY A 53 2.03 1.50 -14.73
CA GLY A 53 2.40 0.31 -15.46
C GLY A 53 3.64 -0.44 -14.97
N ALA A 54 3.82 -1.60 -15.55
CA ALA A 54 4.78 -2.62 -15.14
C ALA A 54 6.26 -2.19 -15.12
N GLU A 55 6.64 -1.18 -15.91
CA GLU A 55 8.02 -0.67 -15.95
C GLU A 55 8.50 -0.09 -14.61
N ARG A 56 7.57 0.27 -13.71
CA ARG A 56 7.86 0.79 -12.37
C ARG A 56 7.44 -0.16 -11.26
N GLY A 57 7.34 -1.46 -11.55
CA GLY A 57 6.84 -2.45 -10.58
C GLY A 57 5.35 -2.29 -10.27
N GLY A 58 4.59 -1.66 -11.16
CA GLY A 58 3.31 -1.10 -10.89
C GLY A 58 2.11 -1.98 -11.14
N VAL A 59 0.96 -1.36 -10.94
CA VAL A 59 -0.36 -1.97 -11.12
C VAL A 59 -0.74 -1.91 -12.59
N SER A 60 -1.10 -3.05 -13.20
CA SER A 60 -1.55 -3.08 -14.59
C SER A 60 -2.96 -2.51 -14.75
N ASP A 61 -3.27 -1.98 -15.95
CA ASP A 61 -4.60 -1.46 -16.27
C ASP A 61 -5.68 -2.54 -16.16
N GLU A 62 -5.33 -3.81 -16.46
CA GLU A 62 -6.22 -4.95 -16.30
C GLU A 62 -6.57 -5.21 -14.82
N ALA A 63 -5.61 -5.07 -13.93
CA ALA A 63 -5.85 -5.20 -12.50
C ALA A 63 -6.76 -4.06 -11.98
N LEU A 64 -6.53 -2.83 -12.45
CA LEU A 64 -7.41 -1.70 -12.13
C LEU A 64 -8.83 -1.91 -12.64
N ALA A 65 -8.98 -2.43 -13.87
CA ALA A 65 -10.29 -2.77 -14.43
C ALA A 65 -10.99 -3.88 -13.64
N TYR A 66 -10.25 -4.90 -13.19
CA TYR A 66 -10.81 -5.97 -12.36
C TYR A 66 -11.36 -5.45 -11.04
N PHE A 67 -10.69 -4.50 -10.42
CA PHE A 67 -11.11 -3.90 -9.14
C PHE A 67 -11.89 -2.59 -9.30
N SER A 68 -12.32 -2.24 -10.53
CA SER A 68 -13.02 -1.00 -10.84
C SER A 68 -14.25 -0.72 -9.95
N GLY A 69 -15.03 -1.75 -9.62
CA GLY A 69 -16.19 -1.63 -8.76
C GLY A 69 -15.86 -1.23 -7.31
N VAL A 70 -14.65 -1.57 -6.85
CA VAL A 70 -14.16 -1.14 -5.53
C VAL A 70 -13.60 0.27 -5.61
N LEU A 71 -12.83 0.58 -6.67
CA LEU A 71 -12.23 1.90 -6.88
C LEU A 71 -13.27 3.01 -7.08
N GLN A 72 -14.46 2.67 -7.58
CA GLN A 72 -15.57 3.61 -7.74
C GLN A 72 -16.18 4.06 -6.41
N GLN A 73 -15.96 3.32 -5.33
CA GLN A 73 -16.52 3.66 -4.04
C GLN A 73 -15.78 4.85 -3.42
N ARG A 74 -16.53 5.88 -3.01
CA ARG A 74 -15.94 7.09 -2.43
C ARG A 74 -15.32 6.86 -1.05
N THR A 75 -15.89 5.94 -0.29
CA THR A 75 -15.42 5.54 1.04
C THR A 75 -15.20 4.03 1.06
N LEU A 76 -13.97 3.61 1.30
CA LEU A 76 -13.60 2.20 1.34
C LEU A 76 -13.46 1.71 2.77
N PRO A 77 -14.29 0.76 3.22
CA PRO A 77 -14.06 0.08 4.50
C PRO A 77 -12.72 -0.65 4.48
N MET A 78 -11.97 -0.59 5.59
CA MET A 78 -10.66 -1.27 5.68
C MET A 78 -10.73 -2.77 5.37
N ALA A 79 -11.87 -3.42 5.67
CA ALA A 79 -12.11 -4.82 5.31
C ALA A 79 -12.14 -5.06 3.79
N GLN A 80 -12.64 -4.10 2.99
CA GLN A 80 -12.60 -4.21 1.53
C GLN A 80 -11.19 -3.98 0.99
N VAL A 81 -10.47 -3.00 1.53
CA VAL A 81 -9.05 -2.77 1.20
C VAL A 81 -8.23 -4.02 1.48
N GLN A 82 -8.42 -4.63 2.65
CA GLN A 82 -7.76 -5.87 3.04
C GLN A 82 -8.04 -7.01 2.05
N ARG A 83 -9.30 -7.21 1.66
CA ARG A 83 -9.68 -8.26 0.70
C ARG A 83 -9.09 -8.01 -0.69
N LEU A 84 -9.12 -6.77 -1.16
CA LEU A 84 -8.55 -6.38 -2.45
C LEU A 84 -7.05 -6.68 -2.46
N LEU A 85 -6.32 -6.18 -1.45
CA LEU A 85 -4.88 -6.39 -1.36
C LEU A 85 -4.52 -7.88 -1.24
N SER A 86 -5.25 -8.64 -0.42
CA SER A 86 -5.00 -10.08 -0.29
C SER A 86 -5.20 -10.81 -1.61
N ARG A 87 -6.24 -10.44 -2.38
CA ARG A 87 -6.51 -11.07 -3.67
C ARG A 87 -5.51 -10.67 -4.75
N TYR A 88 -5.09 -9.40 -4.77
CA TYR A 88 -4.13 -8.91 -5.75
C TYR A 88 -2.72 -9.44 -5.50
N LEU A 89 -2.26 -9.40 -4.26
CA LEU A 89 -0.91 -9.82 -3.89
C LEU A 89 -0.75 -11.34 -3.76
N GLY A 90 -1.86 -12.07 -3.65
CA GLY A 90 -1.86 -13.53 -3.44
C GLY A 90 -1.35 -13.96 -2.07
N VAL A 91 -1.30 -13.03 -1.10
CA VAL A 91 -0.84 -13.28 0.28
C VAL A 91 -1.89 -12.83 1.28
N SER A 92 -1.84 -13.39 2.48
CA SER A 92 -2.72 -12.93 3.56
C SER A 92 -2.32 -11.51 3.97
N VAL A 93 -3.29 -10.60 3.92
CA VAL A 93 -3.14 -9.21 4.35
C VAL A 93 -4.11 -8.96 5.49
N ARG A 94 -3.63 -8.39 6.58
CA ARG A 94 -4.45 -7.91 7.69
C ARG A 94 -4.17 -6.44 7.92
N ILE A 95 -5.20 -5.64 8.10
CA ILE A 95 -5.09 -4.21 8.36
C ILE A 95 -5.53 -3.92 9.79
N GLU A 96 -4.67 -3.26 10.53
CA GLU A 96 -4.93 -2.74 11.86
C GLU A 96 -5.07 -1.22 11.78
N PRO A 97 -6.28 -0.68 11.89
CA PRO A 97 -6.49 0.76 11.86
C PRO A 97 -6.13 1.40 13.20
N HIS A 98 -5.94 2.71 13.17
CA HIS A 98 -5.75 3.53 14.37
C HIS A 98 -4.52 3.15 15.22
N VAL A 99 -3.41 2.88 14.58
CA VAL A 99 -2.13 2.63 15.25
C VAL A 99 -1.59 3.94 15.80
N GLY A 100 -1.45 4.02 17.13
CA GLY A 100 -0.94 5.21 17.78
C GLY A 100 0.54 5.44 17.48
N ARG A 101 0.89 6.71 17.22
CA ARG A 101 2.27 7.13 16.94
C ARG A 101 2.52 8.53 17.52
N TRP A 102 3.73 8.78 17.95
CA TRP A 102 4.19 10.09 18.36
C TRP A 102 4.64 10.91 17.15
N TYR A 103 4.09 12.10 17.02
CA TYR A 103 4.45 13.04 15.96
C TYR A 103 5.15 14.27 16.56
N PRO A 104 6.27 14.71 15.97
CA PRO A 104 6.94 15.91 16.44
C PRO A 104 6.07 17.13 16.14
N VAL A 105 5.99 18.03 17.11
CA VAL A 105 5.32 19.31 16.96
C VAL A 105 6.32 20.32 16.40
N PRO A 106 6.03 20.98 15.25
CA PRO A 106 6.88 22.05 14.73
C PRO A 106 7.08 23.15 15.78
N GLU A 107 8.25 23.78 15.80
CA GLU A 107 8.58 24.83 16.77
C GLU A 107 7.56 25.98 16.78
N ALA A 108 7.08 26.37 15.61
CA ALA A 108 6.04 27.38 15.47
C ALA A 108 4.70 27.03 16.13
N GLY A 109 4.45 25.73 16.35
CA GLY A 109 3.22 25.23 17.00
C GLY A 109 3.35 24.99 18.49
N ARG A 110 4.57 25.13 19.08
CA ARG A 110 4.80 24.89 20.50
C ARG A 110 4.47 26.14 21.32
N THR A 111 3.89 25.92 22.49
CA THR A 111 3.64 27.00 23.44
C THR A 111 4.94 27.36 24.17
N VAL A 112 5.33 28.63 24.10
CA VAL A 112 6.47 29.17 24.84
C VAL A 112 5.95 30.06 25.96
N LEU A 113 6.35 29.79 27.20
CA LEU A 113 6.02 30.60 28.35
C LEU A 113 6.69 31.97 28.23
N GLY A 114 5.92 33.03 28.45
CA GLY A 114 6.45 34.41 28.40
C GLY A 114 6.47 35.07 27.00
N SER A 115 5.99 34.39 25.97
CA SER A 115 5.84 34.97 24.62
C SER A 115 4.62 35.90 24.58
N VAL A 116 4.87 37.21 24.55
CA VAL A 116 3.84 38.26 24.49
C VAL A 116 3.22 38.37 23.10
N SER A 117 3.86 37.83 22.06
CA SER A 117 3.51 38.10 20.66
C SER A 117 2.95 36.89 19.90
N GLY A 118 2.82 35.72 20.45
CA GLY A 118 2.38 34.54 19.72
C GLY A 118 1.09 33.97 20.28
N GLY A 119 0.05 33.91 19.48
CA GLY A 119 -1.28 33.38 19.82
C GLY A 119 -1.34 31.89 20.30
N GLY A 120 -0.20 31.32 20.69
CA GLY A 120 -0.03 29.92 21.06
C GLY A 120 -0.21 29.57 22.54
N GLY A 121 -0.57 30.56 23.40
CA GLY A 121 -0.61 30.36 24.86
C GLY A 121 -2.00 30.25 25.50
N VAL A 122 -3.07 30.24 24.73
CA VAL A 122 -4.43 30.22 25.29
C VAL A 122 -4.87 28.79 25.60
N LEU A 123 -5.01 28.49 26.88
CA LEU A 123 -5.46 27.17 27.36
C LEU A 123 -6.82 26.79 26.74
N GLY A 124 -6.94 25.56 26.26
CA GLY A 124 -8.14 25.05 25.62
C GLY A 124 -8.35 25.50 24.15
N ARG A 125 -7.51 26.41 23.63
CA ARG A 125 -7.65 26.92 22.26
C ARG A 125 -6.38 26.72 21.42
N SER A 126 -5.23 27.11 21.89
CA SER A 126 -3.98 27.11 21.12
C SER A 126 -2.75 26.63 21.92
N ALA A 127 -2.91 26.38 23.23
CA ALA A 127 -1.81 25.90 24.05
C ALA A 127 -1.51 24.43 23.74
N LEU A 128 -0.32 24.14 23.19
CA LEU A 128 0.18 22.80 22.96
C LEU A 128 1.49 22.63 23.73
N LEU A 129 1.46 21.80 24.78
CA LEU A 129 2.61 21.54 25.64
C LEU A 129 3.39 20.32 25.14
N GLY A 130 4.72 20.46 25.13
CA GLY A 130 5.63 19.39 24.72
C GLY A 130 6.10 19.49 23.27
N ASP A 131 7.05 18.62 22.94
CA ASP A 131 7.67 18.53 21.61
C ASP A 131 7.03 17.48 20.70
N ARG A 132 6.13 16.67 21.24
CA ARG A 132 5.46 15.58 20.52
C ARG A 132 4.00 15.48 20.92
N ILE A 133 3.17 15.00 19.95
CA ILE A 133 1.75 14.72 20.17
C ILE A 133 1.46 13.28 19.80
N TRP A 134 0.66 12.60 20.63
CA TRP A 134 0.20 11.25 20.33
C TRP A 134 -1.04 11.29 19.46
N GLN A 135 -0.95 10.66 18.26
CA GLN A 135 -2.09 10.57 17.34
C GLN A 135 -2.34 9.12 16.93
N ARG A 136 -3.62 8.75 16.86
CA ARG A 136 -4.05 7.40 16.47
C ARG A 136 -4.78 7.36 15.12
N ASN A 137 -5.13 8.49 14.58
CA ASN A 137 -5.96 8.61 13.38
C ASN A 137 -5.16 8.71 12.07
N LEU A 138 -3.84 8.85 12.15
CA LEU A 138 -3.00 9.08 10.99
C LEU A 138 -2.29 7.82 10.49
N CYS A 139 -2.15 6.80 11.30
CA CYS A 139 -1.37 5.61 10.96
C CYS A 139 -2.21 4.34 10.93
N VAL A 140 -1.97 3.52 9.92
CA VAL A 140 -2.54 2.17 9.71
C VAL A 140 -1.40 1.19 9.64
N ARG A 141 -1.48 0.04 10.30
CA ARG A 141 -0.51 -1.03 10.18
C ARG A 141 -1.03 -2.13 9.27
N LEU A 142 -0.21 -2.48 8.30
CA LEU A 142 -0.49 -3.54 7.34
C LEU A 142 0.39 -4.76 7.65
N TRP A 143 -0.24 -5.86 8.00
CA TRP A 143 0.42 -7.14 8.23
C TRP A 143 0.39 -7.96 6.95
N LEU A 144 1.56 -8.39 6.48
CA LEU A 144 1.71 -9.25 5.31
C LEU A 144 2.29 -10.59 5.73
N GLY A 145 1.58 -11.66 5.48
CA GLY A 145 2.09 -13.00 5.71
C GLY A 145 1.12 -13.96 6.41
N PRO A 146 1.61 -15.17 6.68
CA PRO A 146 3.01 -15.62 6.67
C PRO A 146 3.59 -15.78 5.25
N LEU A 147 4.79 -15.24 5.02
CA LEU A 147 5.48 -15.23 3.73
C LEU A 147 6.56 -16.31 3.69
N ASP A 148 6.81 -16.85 2.49
CA ASP A 148 8.03 -17.59 2.21
C ASP A 148 9.20 -16.61 1.98
N HIS A 149 10.43 -17.11 1.90
CA HIS A 149 11.61 -16.29 1.70
C HIS A 149 11.58 -15.47 0.40
N THR A 150 11.07 -16.04 -0.68
CA THR A 150 11.01 -15.41 -2.00
C THR A 150 10.01 -14.24 -2.02
N LEU A 151 8.84 -14.45 -1.49
CA LEU A 151 7.82 -13.41 -1.34
C LEU A 151 8.27 -12.34 -0.35
N PHE A 152 8.91 -12.73 0.74
CA PHE A 152 9.46 -11.80 1.72
C PHE A 152 10.43 -10.81 1.06
N LEU A 153 11.40 -11.29 0.27
CA LEU A 153 12.33 -10.42 -0.47
C LEU A 153 11.63 -9.47 -1.45
N ARG A 154 10.54 -9.91 -2.08
CA ARG A 154 9.75 -9.05 -2.99
C ARG A 154 9.04 -7.91 -2.27
N PHE A 155 8.65 -8.11 -1.01
CA PHE A 155 7.97 -7.10 -0.21
C PHE A 155 8.91 -6.24 0.64
N LEU A 156 10.20 -6.48 0.62
CA LEU A 156 11.18 -5.57 1.21
C LEU A 156 11.22 -4.23 0.47
N PRO A 157 11.62 -3.13 1.13
CA PRO A 157 11.77 -1.83 0.50
C PRO A 157 12.61 -1.87 -0.77
N GLY A 158 12.08 -1.28 -1.84
CA GLY A 158 12.67 -1.33 -3.17
C GLY A 158 12.29 -2.56 -3.99
N GLY A 159 11.64 -3.57 -3.40
CA GLY A 159 11.15 -4.73 -4.11
C GLY A 159 9.90 -4.43 -4.95
N VAL A 160 9.68 -5.23 -5.99
CA VAL A 160 8.54 -5.06 -6.92
C VAL A 160 7.20 -5.17 -6.19
N GLY A 161 7.09 -6.07 -5.20
CA GLY A 161 5.89 -6.22 -4.39
C GLY A 161 5.61 -5.00 -3.51
N ALA A 162 6.65 -4.39 -2.92
CA ALA A 162 6.52 -3.19 -2.12
C ALA A 162 6.10 -1.99 -2.97
N GLN A 163 6.61 -1.87 -4.21
CA GLN A 163 6.23 -0.82 -5.15
C GLN A 163 4.76 -0.95 -5.58
N ALA A 164 4.32 -2.16 -5.94
CA ALA A 164 2.92 -2.42 -6.26
C ALA A 164 2.00 -2.11 -5.08
N LEU A 165 2.40 -2.51 -3.86
CA LEU A 165 1.67 -2.22 -2.63
C LEU A 165 1.55 -0.71 -2.40
N GLN A 166 2.63 0.04 -2.57
CA GLN A 166 2.66 1.49 -2.42
C GLN A 166 1.69 2.19 -3.38
N GLN A 167 1.64 1.74 -4.63
CA GLN A 167 0.71 2.30 -5.62
C GLN A 167 -0.75 2.00 -5.27
N TRP A 168 -1.06 0.77 -4.88
CA TRP A 168 -2.40 0.42 -4.43
C TRP A 168 -2.84 1.21 -3.21
N LEU A 169 -1.97 1.35 -2.22
CA LEU A 169 -2.27 2.12 -1.00
C LEU A 169 -2.48 3.61 -1.32
N GLY A 170 -1.68 4.17 -2.22
CA GLY A 170 -1.86 5.54 -2.70
C GLY A 170 -3.22 5.77 -3.39
N LEU A 171 -3.70 4.78 -4.16
CA LEU A 171 -5.00 4.83 -4.81
C LEU A 171 -6.19 4.63 -3.83
N LEU A 172 -6.03 3.74 -2.86
CA LEU A 172 -7.12 3.32 -1.97
C LEU A 172 -7.26 4.19 -0.73
N LEU A 173 -6.16 4.61 -0.13
CA LEU A 173 -6.11 5.35 1.13
C LEU A 173 -5.82 6.84 0.94
N GLY A 174 -5.27 7.20 -0.23
CA GLY A 174 -4.82 8.56 -0.51
C GLY A 174 -3.57 8.95 0.27
N PRO A 175 -3.15 10.24 0.19
CA PRO A 175 -1.90 10.71 0.78
C PRO A 175 -2.01 11.05 2.28
N SER A 176 -3.21 11.03 2.85
CA SER A 176 -3.46 11.51 4.22
C SER A 176 -3.11 10.49 5.30
N LEU A 177 -3.01 9.20 4.94
CA LEU A 177 -2.71 8.13 5.89
C LEU A 177 -1.28 7.63 5.71
N GLU A 178 -0.58 7.50 6.81
CA GLU A 178 0.69 6.79 6.89
C GLU A 178 0.43 5.30 7.00
N VAL A 179 1.19 4.51 6.28
CA VAL A 179 1.07 3.05 6.32
C VAL A 179 2.37 2.45 6.81
N GLU A 180 2.30 1.79 7.95
CA GLU A 180 3.37 0.96 8.47
C GLU A 180 3.16 -0.47 7.97
N VAL A 181 4.11 -1.00 7.24
CA VAL A 181 4.08 -2.39 6.75
C VAL A 181 4.90 -3.26 7.68
N GLN A 182 4.29 -4.33 8.16
CA GLN A 182 4.94 -5.36 8.95
C GLN A 182 4.91 -6.69 8.22
N LEU A 183 6.09 -7.24 7.95
CA LEU A 183 6.24 -8.51 7.27
C LEU A 183 6.30 -9.65 8.29
N GLN A 184 5.57 -10.73 8.03
CA GLN A 184 5.65 -11.96 8.79
C GLN A 184 6.33 -13.03 7.94
N LEU A 185 7.54 -13.42 8.31
CA LEU A 185 8.31 -14.48 7.66
C LEU A 185 8.05 -15.80 8.36
N ARG A 186 7.73 -16.83 7.60
CA ARG A 186 7.52 -18.19 8.13
C ARG A 186 8.81 -18.71 8.78
N ARG A 187 8.67 -19.43 9.88
CA ARG A 187 9.79 -20.01 10.65
C ARG A 187 10.71 -20.88 9.79
N ASP A 188 10.15 -21.66 8.88
CA ASP A 188 10.90 -22.54 7.97
C ASP A 188 11.65 -21.79 6.86
N ALA A 189 11.28 -20.54 6.61
CA ALA A 189 11.89 -19.66 5.62
C ALA A 189 12.96 -18.71 6.22
N VAL A 190 13.09 -18.68 7.55
CA VAL A 190 14.08 -17.84 8.24
C VAL A 190 15.48 -18.41 7.99
N ARG A 191 16.38 -17.56 7.49
CA ARG A 191 17.79 -17.92 7.23
C ARG A 191 18.70 -17.16 8.15
N GLY A 192 19.68 -17.85 8.72
CA GLY A 192 20.74 -17.21 9.53
C GLY A 192 21.61 -16.29 8.68
N CYS A 193 22.15 -15.26 9.31
CA CYS A 193 23.13 -14.38 8.70
C CYS A 193 24.41 -15.15 8.37
N ALA A 194 24.87 -15.06 7.12
CA ALA A 194 26.17 -15.56 6.70
C ALA A 194 27.00 -14.37 6.21
N LEU A 195 28.18 -14.17 6.83
CA LEU A 195 29.16 -13.21 6.35
C LEU A 195 29.82 -13.80 5.10
N ARG A 196 29.61 -13.15 3.97
CA ARG A 196 30.20 -13.52 2.69
C ARG A 196 30.86 -12.31 2.05
N GLU A 197 31.97 -12.53 1.40
CA GLU A 197 32.71 -11.52 0.65
C GLU A 197 31.99 -11.12 -0.65
N ASP A 198 31.15 -12.03 -1.18
CA ASP A 198 30.42 -11.84 -2.41
C ASP A 198 29.20 -10.91 -2.18
N ARG A 199 28.99 -9.97 -3.09
CA ARG A 199 27.73 -9.21 -3.21
C ARG A 199 26.58 -10.07 -3.75
N SER A 200 26.50 -11.33 -3.32
CA SER A 200 25.43 -12.24 -3.68
C SER A 200 24.10 -11.73 -3.10
N PRO A 201 22.97 -11.86 -3.82
CA PRO A 201 21.65 -11.59 -3.26
C PRO A 201 21.31 -12.46 -2.04
N LEU A 202 22.15 -13.44 -1.72
CA LEU A 202 22.10 -14.27 -0.52
C LEU A 202 22.88 -13.68 0.68
N ALA A 203 23.67 -12.63 0.45
CA ALA A 203 24.35 -11.91 1.53
C ALA A 203 23.38 -10.94 2.18
N GLY A 204 22.56 -11.33 3.06
CA GLY A 204 21.48 -10.57 3.69
C GLY A 204 21.79 -9.08 3.93
N ARG A 205 20.76 -8.26 3.89
CA ARG A 205 20.82 -6.82 4.15
C ARG A 205 20.60 -6.56 5.62
N LEU A 206 21.58 -5.93 6.28
CA LEU A 206 21.50 -5.62 7.70
C LEU A 206 20.23 -4.76 7.99
N GLY A 207 19.49 -5.16 9.02
CA GLY A 207 18.24 -4.52 9.41
C GLY A 207 16.99 -4.94 8.62
N TRP A 208 17.14 -5.81 7.59
CA TRP A 208 16.03 -6.23 6.73
C TRP A 208 15.81 -7.75 6.70
N ASP A 209 16.80 -8.49 6.23
CA ASP A 209 16.72 -9.94 6.00
C ASP A 209 17.84 -10.71 6.70
N THR A 210 18.55 -10.08 7.63
CA THR A 210 19.58 -10.71 8.45
C THR A 210 19.04 -11.07 9.81
N PHE A 211 19.02 -12.37 10.13
CA PHE A 211 18.59 -12.88 11.42
C PHE A 211 19.78 -13.56 12.14
N LEU A 212 20.01 -13.18 13.39
CA LEU A 212 20.96 -13.91 14.23
C LEU A 212 20.26 -15.15 14.78
N LEU A 213 20.70 -16.31 14.34
CA LEU A 213 20.15 -17.60 14.74
C LEU A 213 21.25 -18.45 15.35
N THR A 214 21.05 -18.89 16.58
CA THR A 214 21.83 -19.95 17.22
C THR A 214 21.20 -21.32 16.98
N GLU A 215 19.86 -21.35 16.85
CA GLU A 215 19.06 -22.52 16.60
C GLU A 215 18.02 -22.20 15.52
N PRO A 216 17.43 -23.22 14.86
CA PRO A 216 16.31 -23.00 13.93
C PRO A 216 15.17 -22.21 14.58
N ALA A 217 14.59 -21.28 13.83
CA ALA A 217 13.50 -20.46 14.35
C ALA A 217 12.29 -21.33 14.73
N GLN A 218 11.83 -21.20 15.96
CA GLN A 218 10.64 -21.92 16.46
C GLN A 218 9.35 -21.24 16.03
N ASP A 219 9.35 -19.91 15.94
CA ASP A 219 8.21 -19.07 15.60
C ASP A 219 8.43 -18.26 14.32
N ASP A 220 7.32 -17.83 13.71
CA ASP A 220 7.35 -16.89 12.59
C ASP A 220 7.94 -15.54 13.02
N ARG A 221 8.85 -15.01 12.23
CA ARG A 221 9.48 -13.72 12.52
C ARG A 221 8.63 -12.55 12.03
N ARG A 222 8.51 -11.52 12.89
CA ARG A 222 7.71 -10.30 12.65
C ARG A 222 8.52 -9.03 12.87
N ASP A 223 9.84 -9.13 12.80
CA ASP A 223 10.74 -8.08 13.22
C ASP A 223 10.85 -6.94 12.20
N VAL A 224 10.54 -7.25 10.93
CA VAL A 224 10.72 -6.31 9.83
C VAL A 224 9.52 -5.39 9.71
N ARG A 225 9.78 -4.09 9.92
CA ARG A 225 8.80 -3.01 9.78
C ARG A 225 9.37 -1.88 8.96
N TYR A 226 8.54 -1.26 8.13
CA TYR A 226 8.92 -0.07 7.39
C TYR A 226 7.69 0.79 7.07
N ASP A 227 7.93 2.08 6.90
CA ASP A 227 6.90 3.04 6.54
C ASP A 227 6.81 3.16 5.02
N LEU A 228 5.60 3.06 4.50
CA LEU A 228 5.27 3.35 3.12
C LEU A 228 4.53 4.67 3.04
N ARG A 229 5.15 5.65 2.35
CA ARG A 229 4.49 6.91 2.02
C ARG A 229 4.20 6.94 0.53
N PRO A 230 3.00 7.33 0.11
CA PRO A 230 2.70 7.51 -1.31
C PRO A 230 3.66 8.53 -1.91
N GLY A 231 4.41 8.13 -2.96
CA GLY A 231 5.33 9.02 -3.67
C GLY A 231 6.75 9.13 -3.10
N GLU A 232 7.05 8.59 -1.94
CA GLU A 232 8.39 8.56 -1.34
C GLU A 232 8.97 7.15 -1.35
N PRO A 233 10.31 6.98 -1.44
CA PRO A 233 10.93 5.68 -1.26
C PRO A 233 10.63 5.16 0.16
N ALA A 234 10.38 3.85 0.28
CA ALA A 234 10.12 3.23 1.57
C ALA A 234 11.31 3.43 2.52
N VAL A 235 11.05 4.00 3.67
CA VAL A 235 12.05 4.27 4.71
C VAL A 235 11.90 3.22 5.82
N VAL A 236 13.02 2.74 6.34
CA VAL A 236 13.01 1.91 7.56
C VAL A 236 12.24 2.66 8.63
N ALA A 237 11.22 2.05 9.21
CA ALA A 237 10.57 2.61 10.38
C ALA A 237 11.67 2.74 11.43
N GLY A 238 12.19 3.95 11.58
CA GLY A 238 13.16 4.25 12.63
C GLY A 238 12.53 3.76 13.92
N ALA A 239 13.35 3.15 14.77
CA ALA A 239 12.94 2.71 16.09
C ALA A 239 12.31 3.88 16.84
N HIS A 240 11.06 4.16 16.58
CA HIS A 240 10.23 4.96 17.46
C HIS A 240 10.04 4.08 18.68
N ALA A 241 10.94 4.28 19.65
CA ALA A 241 10.90 3.64 20.92
C ALA A 241 9.46 3.61 21.42
N ALA A 242 8.94 2.40 21.54
CA ALA A 242 7.80 2.16 22.39
C ALA A 242 8.17 2.66 23.80
N PRO A 243 7.22 3.23 24.56
CA PRO A 243 7.44 3.64 25.93
C PRO A 243 7.89 2.48 26.79
#